data_7b5c50f97dbf50a32710604ab605fcae
#
_entry.id   7b5c50f97dbf50a32710604ab605fcae
#
_cell.length_a   1.000
_cell.length_b   1.000
_cell.length_c   1.000
_cell.angle_alpha   90.00
_cell.angle_beta   90.00
_cell.angle_gamma   90.00
#
_symmetry.space_group_name_H-M   'P 1'
#
loop_
_entity.id
_entity.type
_entity.pdbx_description
1 polymer ?
#
loop_
_entity_poly.entity_id
_entity_poly.type
_entity_poly.pdbx_seq_one_letter_code
_entity_poly.pdbx_strand_id
1 'polypeptide(L)'
;MESYNDLEIIQGIRERDSNILEYLYNEYFGLVYDVVSQNNGNEHDARDVLQEAIILVYRKIRNESLELNSSFKTYLYSVSRNIWKNE
;
A
#
# COMPACT_ATOMS: atom_id res chain seq x y z
N MET A 1 -14.79 2.96 -14.44
CA MET A 1 -13.95 2.62 -13.28
C MET A 1 -12.51 2.47 -13.74
N GLU A 2 -11.64 3.29 -13.19
CA GLU A 2 -10.23 3.22 -13.56
C GLU A 2 -9.55 2.08 -12.83
N SER A 3 -8.72 1.34 -13.55
CA SER A 3 -7.83 0.37 -12.95
C SER A 3 -6.44 0.57 -13.53
N TYR A 4 -5.43 0.25 -12.74
CA TYR A 4 -4.04 0.47 -13.12
C TYR A 4 -3.26 -0.83 -12.98
N ASN A 5 -2.35 -1.07 -13.92
CA ASN A 5 -1.44 -2.20 -13.78
C ASN A 5 -0.32 -1.86 -12.80
N ASP A 6 0.48 -2.87 -12.44
CA ASP A 6 1.51 -2.69 -11.41
C ASP A 6 2.56 -1.64 -11.80
N LEU A 7 2.95 -1.57 -13.07
CA LEU A 7 3.92 -0.57 -13.51
C LEU A 7 3.37 0.84 -13.41
N GLU A 8 2.10 1.02 -13.78
CA GLU A 8 1.43 2.31 -13.65
C GLU A 8 1.32 2.75 -12.20
N ILE A 9 1.04 1.80 -11.29
CA ILE A 9 0.96 2.08 -9.87
C ILE A 9 2.32 2.53 -9.33
N ILE A 10 3.38 1.80 -9.67
CA ILE A 10 4.73 2.16 -9.21
C ILE A 10 5.14 3.54 -9.73
N GLN A 11 4.89 3.80 -11.01
CA GLN A 11 5.22 5.09 -11.59
C GLN A 11 4.40 6.22 -10.96
N GLY A 12 3.12 5.97 -10.70
CA GLY A 12 2.25 6.96 -10.06
C GLY A 12 2.69 7.26 -8.64
N ILE A 13 3.12 6.25 -7.89
CA ILE A 13 3.64 6.47 -6.54
C ILE A 13 4.92 7.31 -6.61
N ARG A 14 5.80 6.98 -7.55
CA ARG A 14 7.06 7.72 -7.74
C ARG A 14 6.82 9.20 -8.01
N GLU A 15 5.83 9.50 -8.83
CA GLU A 15 5.47 10.86 -9.22
C GLU A 15 4.54 11.54 -8.24
N ARG A 16 4.08 10.82 -7.22
CA ARG A 16 3.06 11.28 -6.28
C ARG A 16 1.78 11.72 -6.99
N ASP A 17 1.37 10.94 -7.98
CA ASP A 17 0.16 11.20 -8.74
C ASP A 17 -1.06 11.03 -7.83
N SER A 18 -1.81 12.11 -7.62
CA SER A 18 -2.95 12.09 -6.70
C SER A 18 -4.04 11.11 -7.12
N ASN A 19 -4.24 10.90 -8.41
CA ASN A 19 -5.23 9.95 -8.90
C ASN A 19 -4.87 8.52 -8.54
N ILE A 20 -3.61 8.18 -8.66
CA ILE A 20 -3.13 6.85 -8.32
C ILE A 20 -3.12 6.65 -6.81
N LEU A 21 -2.73 7.67 -6.05
CA LEU A 21 -2.77 7.57 -4.60
C LEU A 21 -4.20 7.38 -4.10
N GLU A 22 -5.16 8.09 -4.68
CA GLU A 22 -6.57 7.93 -4.34
C GLU A 22 -7.06 6.53 -4.70
N TYR A 23 -6.67 6.03 -5.89
CA TYR A 23 -6.97 4.67 -6.30
C TYR A 23 -6.45 3.64 -5.28
N LEU A 24 -5.22 3.82 -4.80
CA LEU A 24 -4.62 2.92 -3.82
C LEU A 24 -5.43 2.90 -2.52
N TYR A 25 -5.83 4.07 -2.03
CA TYR A 25 -6.64 4.12 -0.82
C TYR A 25 -7.97 3.40 -1.01
N ASN A 26 -8.65 3.65 -2.13
CA ASN A 26 -9.96 3.06 -2.38
C ASN A 26 -9.88 1.57 -2.64
N GLU A 27 -8.87 1.12 -3.38
CA GLU A 27 -8.76 -0.26 -3.81
C GLU A 27 -8.19 -1.18 -2.73
N TYR A 28 -7.24 -0.68 -1.96
CA TYR A 28 -6.50 -1.53 -1.02
C TYR A 28 -6.86 -1.32 0.45
N PHE A 29 -7.71 -0.36 0.76
CA PHE A 29 -8.11 -0.15 2.15
C PHE A 29 -8.74 -1.42 2.76
N GLY A 30 -9.63 -2.07 2.04
CA GLY A 30 -10.28 -3.29 2.52
C GLY A 30 -9.28 -4.39 2.84
N LEU A 31 -8.27 -4.54 2.00
CA LEU A 31 -7.22 -5.52 2.20
C LEU A 31 -6.45 -5.25 3.51
N VAL A 32 -6.07 -4.01 3.72
CA VAL A 32 -5.34 -3.61 4.92
C VAL A 32 -6.23 -3.71 6.15
N TYR A 33 -7.50 -3.34 6.01
CA TYR A 33 -8.45 -3.46 7.10
C TYR A 33 -8.61 -4.92 7.56
N ASP A 34 -8.63 -5.86 6.61
CA ASP A 34 -8.71 -7.29 6.95
C ASP A 34 -7.52 -7.72 7.81
N VAL A 35 -6.32 -7.29 7.45
CA VAL A 35 -5.12 -7.60 8.22
C VAL A 35 -5.20 -7.02 9.63
N VAL A 36 -5.58 -5.76 9.71
CA VAL A 36 -5.60 -5.02 10.98
C VAL A 36 -6.72 -5.52 11.89
N SER A 37 -7.91 -5.76 11.33
CA SER A 37 -9.06 -6.19 12.14
C SER A 37 -8.89 -7.59 12.70
N GLN A 38 -8.21 -8.47 11.97
CA GLN A 38 -7.92 -9.82 12.46
C GLN A 38 -6.94 -9.80 13.65
N ASN A 39 -6.26 -8.71 13.84
CA ASN A 39 -5.26 -8.55 14.90
C ASN A 39 -5.66 -7.43 15.87
N ASN A 40 -6.97 -7.30 16.11
CA ASN A 40 -7.55 -6.40 17.13
C ASN A 40 -7.46 -4.90 16.82
N GLY A 41 -7.20 -4.55 15.58
CA GLY A 41 -7.20 -3.15 15.17
C GLY A 41 -8.56 -2.71 14.63
N ASN A 42 -8.74 -1.41 14.50
CA ASN A 42 -9.98 -0.81 13.99
C ASN A 42 -9.74 -0.09 12.65
N GLU A 43 -10.78 0.55 12.14
CA GLU A 43 -10.72 1.26 10.86
C GLU A 43 -9.68 2.38 10.87
N HIS A 44 -9.56 3.11 11.97
CA HIS A 44 -8.59 4.17 12.10
C HIS A 44 -7.17 3.62 12.03
N ASP A 45 -6.92 2.50 12.71
CA ASP A 45 -5.63 1.82 12.65
C ASP A 45 -5.31 1.39 11.22
N ALA A 46 -6.31 0.89 10.48
CA ALA A 46 -6.11 0.46 9.09
C ALA A 46 -5.71 1.63 8.19
N ARG A 47 -6.31 2.80 8.40
CA ARG A 47 -5.93 3.99 7.64
C ARG A 47 -4.48 4.39 7.90
N ASP A 48 -4.07 4.35 9.15
CA ASP A 48 -2.71 4.70 9.54
C ASP A 48 -1.71 3.71 8.96
N VAL A 49 -2.03 2.42 9.00
CA VAL A 49 -1.17 1.38 8.43
C VAL A 49 -1.04 1.56 6.91
N LEU A 50 -2.15 1.79 6.22
CA LEU A 50 -2.11 1.98 4.76
C LEU A 50 -1.29 3.20 4.39
N GLN A 51 -1.46 4.30 5.10
CA GLN A 51 -0.70 5.52 4.87
C GLN A 51 0.78 5.26 5.06
N GLU A 52 1.16 4.61 6.14
CA GLU A 52 2.55 4.28 6.41
C GLU A 52 3.12 3.33 5.37
N ALA A 53 2.33 2.35 4.92
CA ALA A 53 2.75 1.41 3.89
C ALA A 53 3.06 2.15 2.58
N ILE A 54 2.21 3.09 2.19
CA ILE A 54 2.42 3.87 0.96
C ILE A 54 3.70 4.70 1.08
N ILE A 55 3.94 5.31 2.23
CA ILE A 55 5.16 6.08 2.47
C ILE A 55 6.41 5.21 2.35
N LEU A 56 6.39 4.02 2.95
CA LEU A 56 7.52 3.10 2.88
C LEU A 56 7.78 2.64 1.44
N VAL A 57 6.73 2.32 0.71
CA VAL A 57 6.84 1.92 -0.70
C VAL A 57 7.41 3.07 -1.53
N TYR A 58 6.94 4.29 -1.29
CA TYR A 58 7.45 5.47 -1.99
C TYR A 58 8.95 5.66 -1.76
N ARG A 59 9.39 5.55 -0.52
CA ARG A 59 10.81 5.68 -0.18
C ARG A 59 11.65 4.60 -0.88
N LYS A 60 11.13 3.39 -0.92
CA LYS A 60 11.85 2.29 -1.57
C LYS A 60 11.96 2.50 -3.07
N ILE A 61 10.88 2.96 -3.71
CA ILE A 61 10.89 3.26 -5.13
C ILE A 61 11.89 4.38 -5.44
N ARG A 62 11.95 5.39 -4.58
CA ARG A 62 12.79 6.56 -4.81
C ARG A 62 14.27 6.29 -4.55
N ASN A 63 14.58 5.55 -3.48
CA ASN A 63 15.97 5.33 -3.05
C ASN A 63 16.59 4.08 -3.64
N GLU A 64 15.76 3.12 -4.03
CA GLU A 64 16.19 1.85 -4.59
C GLU A 64 15.30 1.52 -5.77
N SER A 65 15.80 0.71 -6.66
CA SER A 65 14.96 0.18 -7.73
C SER A 65 14.07 -0.90 -7.14
N LEU A 66 12.76 -0.67 -7.11
CA LEU A 66 11.82 -1.65 -6.61
C LEU A 66 11.54 -2.70 -7.68
N GLU A 67 11.94 -3.94 -7.43
CA GLU A 67 11.60 -5.06 -8.28
C GLU A 67 10.57 -5.92 -7.55
N LEU A 68 9.41 -6.13 -8.20
CA LEU A 68 8.36 -6.94 -7.62
C LEU A 68 8.55 -8.40 -8.02
N ASN A 69 8.61 -9.28 -7.02
CA ASN A 69 8.63 -10.73 -7.23
C ASN A 69 7.23 -11.31 -7.20
N SER A 70 6.23 -10.46 -6.97
CA SER A 70 4.83 -10.82 -6.89
C SER A 70 4.01 -9.63 -7.39
N SER A 71 2.68 -9.73 -7.36
CA SER A 71 1.85 -8.58 -7.70
C SER A 71 2.04 -7.46 -6.69
N PHE A 72 1.75 -6.24 -7.13
CA PHE A 72 1.79 -5.09 -6.21
C PHE A 72 0.85 -5.30 -5.03
N LYS A 73 -0.32 -5.88 -5.26
CA LYS A 73 -1.29 -6.20 -4.20
C LYS A 73 -0.65 -7.07 -3.12
N THR A 74 0.02 -8.14 -3.52
CA THR A 74 0.68 -9.05 -2.58
C THR A 74 1.81 -8.35 -1.84
N TYR A 75 2.57 -7.53 -2.55
CA TYR A 75 3.65 -6.76 -1.95
C TYR A 75 3.10 -5.80 -0.88
N LEU A 76 2.08 -5.04 -1.23
CA LEU A 76 1.47 -4.08 -0.30
C LEU A 76 0.87 -4.79 0.92
N TYR A 77 0.26 -5.95 0.71
CA TYR A 77 -0.26 -6.77 1.81
C TYR A 77 0.86 -7.13 2.78
N SER A 78 2.00 -7.59 2.27
CA SER A 78 3.14 -7.96 3.09
C SER A 78 3.71 -6.78 3.87
N VAL A 79 3.83 -5.63 3.22
CA VAL A 79 4.32 -4.41 3.88
C VAL A 79 3.37 -4.01 5.01
N SER A 80 2.07 -4.00 4.73
CA SER A 80 1.05 -3.61 5.70
C SER A 80 1.03 -4.56 6.90
N ARG A 81 1.12 -5.86 6.64
CA ARG A 81 1.15 -6.86 7.69
C ARG A 81 2.36 -6.68 8.60
N ASN A 82 3.52 -6.41 8.01
CA ASN A 82 4.73 -6.18 8.78
C ASN A 82 4.64 -4.94 9.64
N ILE A 83 4.05 -3.87 9.13
CA ILE A 83 3.83 -2.65 9.90
C ILE A 83 2.94 -2.94 11.10
N TRP A 84 1.80 -3.58 10.88
CA TRP A 84 0.86 -3.86 11.95
C TRP A 84 1.44 -4.82 13.00
N LYS A 85 2.19 -5.81 12.55
CA LYS A 85 2.79 -6.78 13.45
C LYS A 85 3.81 -6.15 14.41
N ASN A 86 4.45 -5.08 13.99
CA ASN A 86 5.48 -4.39 14.78
C ASN A 86 4.95 -3.22 15.61
N GLU A 87 3.63 -2.99 15.59
CA GLU A 87 3.02 -1.94 16.39
C GLU A 87 2.92 -2.30 17.88
#